data_6ea5c37d62dfcae60fd778affc621a39
#
_entry.id   6ea5c37d62dfcae60fd778affc621a39
#
_cell.length_a   1.000
_cell.length_b   1.000
_cell.length_c   1.000
_cell.angle_alpha   90.00
_cell.angle_beta   90.00
_cell.angle_gamma   90.00
#
_symmetry.space_group_name_H-M   'P 1'
#
loop_
_entity.id
_entity.type
_entity.pdbx_description
1 polymer ?
#
loop_
_entity_poly.entity_id
_entity_poly.type
_entity_poly.pdbx_seq_one_letter_code
_entity_poly.pdbx_strand_id
1 'polypeptide(L)'
;MTKEKLAIEVIKRLKTAYPRTDCTLEYDEAWKLLVSVRLAAQCTDARVNVVVVDLFKKYPSIEALADADVSEIEEIVRPCGLGKSKARDISACMRMLRDDFGGLVPDNMTDLLKLPGVGRKSANLIMGDVYGKPAIVTDTHCIRLCNRIGLVDGIKDPKKVEMELWKIIPPEESNDFCHRLVDHGRAVCTARTTPHCDMCVLNDICGSTVHI
;
A
#
# COMPACT_ATOMS: atom_id res chain seq x y z
N MET A 1 24.30 3.87 16.61
CA MET A 1 24.16 2.89 15.51
C MET A 1 23.92 3.68 14.23
N THR A 2 24.51 3.28 13.08
CA THR A 2 24.18 3.94 11.79
C THR A 2 22.77 3.57 11.33
N LYS A 3 22.15 4.37 10.46
CA LYS A 3 20.79 4.10 9.96
C LYS A 3 20.70 2.78 9.19
N GLU A 4 21.73 2.41 8.44
CA GLU A 4 21.79 1.14 7.73
C GLU A 4 21.78 -0.05 8.70
N LYS A 5 22.60 0.01 9.77
CA LYS A 5 22.62 -1.03 10.80
C LYS A 5 21.31 -1.11 11.56
N LEU A 6 20.68 0.04 11.84
CA LEU A 6 19.36 0.10 12.46
C LEU A 6 18.31 -0.53 11.55
N ALA A 7 18.31 -0.22 10.25
CA ALA A 7 17.38 -0.77 9.27
C ALA A 7 17.45 -2.31 9.20
N ILE A 8 18.66 -2.87 9.12
CA ILE A 8 18.89 -4.32 9.10
C ILE A 8 18.35 -4.98 10.39
N GLU A 9 18.63 -4.40 11.55
CA GLU A 9 18.15 -4.96 12.83
C GLU A 9 16.62 -4.86 12.95
N VAL A 10 16.02 -3.75 12.50
CA VAL A 10 14.55 -3.59 12.44
C VAL A 10 13.92 -4.64 11.53
N ILE A 11 14.46 -4.82 10.31
CA ILE A 11 13.97 -5.85 9.36
C ILE A 11 14.03 -7.23 10.01
N LYS A 12 15.17 -7.60 10.60
CA LYS A 12 15.37 -8.91 11.25
C LYS A 12 14.32 -9.15 12.35
N ARG A 13 14.10 -8.18 13.23
CA ARG A 13 13.15 -8.31 14.35
C ARG A 13 11.70 -8.35 13.86
N LEU A 14 11.33 -7.50 12.91
CA LEU A 14 9.99 -7.53 12.32
C LEU A 14 9.74 -8.84 11.56
N LYS A 15 10.75 -9.39 10.87
CA LYS A 15 10.67 -10.68 10.18
C LYS A 15 10.41 -11.85 11.15
N THR A 16 10.99 -11.77 12.35
CA THR A 16 10.74 -12.75 13.41
C THR A 16 9.35 -12.58 14.03
N ALA A 17 8.91 -11.35 14.28
CA ALA A 17 7.61 -11.05 14.88
C ALA A 17 6.44 -11.28 13.91
N TYR A 18 6.66 -11.02 12.62
CA TYR A 18 5.68 -11.16 11.53
C TYR A 18 6.28 -12.01 10.41
N PRO A 19 6.40 -13.35 10.60
CA PRO A 19 7.05 -14.25 9.65
C PRO A 19 6.29 -14.35 8.32
N ARG A 20 4.97 -14.14 8.36
CA ARG A 20 4.11 -14.02 7.18
C ARG A 20 3.53 -12.64 7.15
N THR A 21 3.65 -11.98 6.02
CA THR A 21 3.06 -10.68 5.75
C THR A 21 2.64 -10.64 4.29
N ASP A 22 1.54 -9.97 4.01
CA ASP A 22 0.97 -9.93 2.66
C ASP A 22 0.08 -8.69 2.49
N CYS A 23 -0.32 -8.41 1.26
CA CYS A 23 -1.33 -7.42 0.97
C CYS A 23 -2.65 -7.78 1.63
N THR A 24 -3.25 -6.83 2.35
CA THR A 24 -4.55 -7.04 3.02
C THR A 24 -5.75 -6.87 2.09
N LEU A 25 -5.52 -6.36 0.86
CA LEU A 25 -6.53 -6.31 -0.18
C LEU A 25 -6.57 -7.66 -0.91
N GLU A 26 -7.78 -8.22 -1.06
CA GLU A 26 -7.98 -9.48 -1.74
C GLU A 26 -8.01 -9.28 -3.27
N TYR A 27 -7.22 -10.06 -4.00
CA TYR A 27 -7.17 -10.05 -5.45
C TYR A 27 -6.62 -11.38 -6.00
N ASP A 28 -7.02 -11.72 -7.21
CA ASP A 28 -6.54 -12.87 -7.99
C ASP A 28 -5.90 -12.44 -9.31
N GLU A 29 -6.15 -11.18 -9.72
CA GLU A 29 -5.62 -10.58 -10.94
C GLU A 29 -5.08 -9.16 -10.67
N ALA A 30 -4.02 -8.77 -11.39
CA ALA A 30 -3.34 -7.47 -11.21
C ALA A 30 -4.28 -6.25 -11.32
N TRP A 31 -5.21 -6.26 -12.30
CA TRP A 31 -6.15 -5.18 -12.50
C TRP A 31 -7.17 -5.06 -11.36
N LYS A 32 -7.53 -6.17 -10.72
CA LYS A 32 -8.40 -6.17 -9.53
C LYS A 32 -7.71 -5.50 -8.35
N LEU A 33 -6.40 -5.74 -8.17
CA LEU A 33 -5.63 -5.01 -7.17
C LEU A 33 -5.58 -3.50 -7.46
N LEU A 34 -5.39 -3.08 -8.71
CA LEU A 34 -5.46 -1.64 -9.08
C LEU A 34 -6.78 -1.00 -8.66
N VAL A 35 -7.90 -1.67 -8.95
CA VAL A 35 -9.24 -1.22 -8.53
C VAL A 35 -9.33 -1.13 -7.01
N SER A 36 -8.94 -2.19 -6.31
CA SER A 36 -9.00 -2.29 -4.85
C SER A 36 -8.15 -1.20 -4.18
N VAL A 37 -6.95 -0.94 -4.67
CA VAL A 37 -6.06 0.13 -4.18
C VAL A 37 -6.69 1.51 -4.40
N ARG A 38 -7.35 1.75 -5.55
CA ARG A 38 -8.07 3.01 -5.77
C ARG A 38 -9.23 3.17 -4.80
N LEU A 39 -9.95 2.09 -4.50
CA LEU A 39 -11.03 2.09 -3.52
C LEU A 39 -10.54 2.26 -2.07
N ALA A 40 -9.36 1.79 -1.73
CA ALA A 40 -8.76 1.93 -0.40
C ALA A 40 -8.37 3.39 -0.04
N ALA A 41 -8.36 4.32 -1.00
CA ALA A 41 -8.14 5.74 -0.70
C ALA A 41 -9.22 6.27 0.26
N GLN A 42 -8.82 6.61 1.52
CA GLN A 42 -9.71 7.03 2.61
C GLN A 42 -10.80 5.99 2.97
N CYS A 43 -10.52 4.71 2.76
CA CYS A 43 -11.39 3.60 3.12
C CYS A 43 -10.55 2.48 3.77
N THR A 44 -11.18 1.65 4.58
CA THR A 44 -10.50 0.48 5.17
C THR A 44 -10.46 -0.67 4.17
N ASP A 45 -9.37 -1.45 4.20
CA ASP A 45 -9.20 -2.62 3.33
C ASP A 45 -10.35 -3.63 3.51
N ALA A 46 -10.78 -3.87 4.74
CA ALA A 46 -11.93 -4.74 5.04
C ALA A 46 -13.23 -4.28 4.33
N ARG A 47 -13.48 -2.97 4.26
CA ARG A 47 -14.64 -2.44 3.52
C ARG A 47 -14.47 -2.62 2.02
N VAL A 48 -13.27 -2.41 1.51
CA VAL A 48 -12.94 -2.61 0.08
C VAL A 48 -13.19 -4.05 -0.30
N ASN A 49 -12.64 -5.02 0.46
CA ASN A 49 -12.78 -6.45 0.19
C ASN A 49 -14.26 -6.90 0.12
N VAL A 50 -15.13 -6.31 0.92
CA VAL A 50 -16.58 -6.58 0.83
C VAL A 50 -17.18 -6.00 -0.47
N VAL A 51 -16.85 -4.76 -0.81
CA VAL A 51 -17.46 -4.05 -1.95
C VAL A 51 -17.02 -4.63 -3.29
N VAL A 52 -15.76 -5.04 -3.41
CA VAL A 52 -15.22 -5.56 -4.67
C VAL A 52 -15.83 -6.90 -5.08
N VAL A 53 -16.40 -7.66 -4.16
CA VAL A 53 -17.11 -8.92 -4.48
C VAL A 53 -18.27 -8.66 -5.46
N ASP A 54 -19.12 -7.69 -5.15
CA ASP A 54 -20.25 -7.33 -6.01
C ASP A 54 -19.77 -6.66 -7.30
N LEU A 55 -18.73 -5.82 -7.22
CA LEU A 55 -18.16 -5.14 -8.38
C LEU A 55 -17.61 -6.14 -9.40
N PHE A 56 -16.76 -7.07 -8.98
CA PHE A 56 -16.14 -8.04 -9.88
C PHE A 56 -17.09 -9.16 -10.31
N LYS A 57 -18.13 -9.45 -9.54
CA LYS A 57 -19.21 -10.33 -9.97
C LYS A 57 -20.01 -9.70 -11.13
N LYS A 58 -20.29 -8.40 -11.07
CA LYS A 58 -21.03 -7.67 -12.12
C LYS A 58 -20.15 -7.41 -13.35
N TYR A 59 -18.87 -7.09 -13.13
CA TYR A 59 -17.90 -6.74 -14.17
C TYR A 59 -16.66 -7.64 -14.05
N PRO A 60 -16.71 -8.85 -14.65
CA PRO A 60 -15.68 -9.88 -14.42
C PRO A 60 -14.41 -9.70 -15.25
N SER A 61 -14.30 -8.65 -16.08
CA SER A 61 -13.11 -8.40 -16.89
C SER A 61 -12.82 -6.89 -17.02
N ILE A 62 -11.61 -6.57 -17.51
CA ILE A 62 -11.20 -5.18 -17.82
C ILE A 62 -12.18 -4.57 -18.83
N GLU A 63 -12.57 -5.31 -19.89
CA GLU A 63 -13.49 -4.85 -20.93
C GLU A 63 -14.87 -4.52 -20.34
N ALA A 64 -15.40 -5.46 -19.54
CA ALA A 64 -16.71 -5.27 -18.91
C ALA A 64 -16.74 -4.01 -18.02
N LEU A 65 -15.65 -3.77 -17.27
CA LEU A 65 -15.56 -2.60 -16.39
C LEU A 65 -15.24 -1.31 -17.17
N ALA A 66 -14.51 -1.40 -18.29
CA ALA A 66 -14.22 -0.27 -19.18
C ALA A 66 -15.47 0.23 -19.90
N ASP A 67 -16.38 -0.68 -20.29
CA ASP A 67 -17.62 -0.36 -21.00
C ASP A 67 -18.81 -0.07 -20.07
N ALA A 68 -18.63 -0.31 -18.76
CA ALA A 68 -19.67 -0.07 -17.75
C ALA A 68 -20.07 1.41 -17.65
N ASP A 69 -21.35 1.65 -17.35
CA ASP A 69 -21.81 2.98 -16.98
C ASP A 69 -21.17 3.41 -15.67
N VAL A 70 -20.55 4.59 -15.67
CA VAL A 70 -19.85 5.13 -14.50
C VAL A 70 -20.81 5.32 -13.32
N SER A 71 -22.08 5.61 -13.56
CA SER A 71 -23.11 5.76 -12.50
C SER A 71 -23.41 4.43 -11.82
N GLU A 72 -23.41 3.31 -12.56
CA GLU A 72 -23.58 1.97 -11.98
C GLU A 72 -22.38 1.54 -11.15
N ILE A 73 -21.15 1.85 -11.63
CA ILE A 73 -19.92 1.64 -10.83
C ILE A 73 -20.02 2.47 -9.54
N GLU A 74 -20.42 3.76 -9.64
CA GLU A 74 -20.54 4.65 -8.49
C GLU A 74 -21.51 4.09 -7.43
N GLU A 75 -22.65 3.56 -7.83
CA GLU A 75 -23.61 2.95 -6.91
C GLU A 75 -22.96 1.81 -6.09
N ILE A 76 -22.23 0.92 -6.75
CA ILE A 76 -21.59 -0.21 -6.10
C ILE A 76 -20.48 0.26 -5.16
N VAL A 77 -19.62 1.20 -5.60
CA VAL A 77 -18.44 1.60 -4.82
C VAL A 77 -18.73 2.72 -3.80
N ARG A 78 -19.94 3.25 -3.75
CA ARG A 78 -20.36 4.31 -2.81
C ARG A 78 -19.99 4.03 -1.34
N PRO A 79 -20.12 2.78 -0.83
CA PRO A 79 -19.74 2.47 0.56
C PRO A 79 -18.25 2.71 0.88
N CYS A 80 -17.38 2.79 -0.13
CA CYS A 80 -15.97 3.12 0.04
C CYS A 80 -15.70 4.62 0.18
N GLY A 81 -16.71 5.49 0.08
CA GLY A 81 -16.56 6.95 0.06
C GLY A 81 -15.95 7.47 -1.26
N LEU A 82 -16.16 8.75 -1.54
CA LEU A 82 -15.69 9.39 -2.78
C LEU A 82 -16.15 8.66 -4.08
N GLY A 83 -17.34 8.03 -4.06
CA GLY A 83 -17.83 7.12 -5.08
C GLY A 83 -17.69 7.67 -6.50
N LYS A 84 -18.15 8.92 -6.73
CA LYS A 84 -18.11 9.56 -8.04
C LYS A 84 -16.70 9.70 -8.64
N SER A 85 -15.71 10.11 -7.85
CA SER A 85 -14.34 10.22 -8.35
C SER A 85 -13.69 8.84 -8.55
N LYS A 86 -13.95 7.90 -7.63
CA LYS A 86 -13.43 6.54 -7.71
C LYS A 86 -14.00 5.80 -8.93
N ALA A 87 -15.29 5.89 -9.18
CA ALA A 87 -15.94 5.29 -10.35
C ALA A 87 -15.36 5.81 -11.67
N ARG A 88 -15.19 7.14 -11.78
CA ARG A 88 -14.57 7.74 -12.97
C ARG A 88 -13.13 7.28 -13.18
N ASP A 89 -12.34 7.27 -12.12
CA ASP A 89 -10.93 6.86 -12.22
C ASP A 89 -10.83 5.37 -12.58
N ILE A 90 -11.66 4.50 -11.99
CA ILE A 90 -11.71 3.06 -12.29
C ILE A 90 -12.08 2.84 -13.76
N SER A 91 -13.18 3.43 -14.23
CA SER A 91 -13.61 3.31 -15.64
C SER A 91 -12.54 3.79 -16.60
N ALA A 92 -11.95 4.97 -16.35
CA ALA A 92 -10.89 5.52 -17.18
C ALA A 92 -9.61 4.68 -17.16
N CYS A 93 -9.24 4.13 -15.99
CA CYS A 93 -8.09 3.23 -15.84
C CYS A 93 -8.30 1.95 -16.66
N MET A 94 -9.46 1.32 -16.57
CA MET A 94 -9.76 0.09 -17.32
C MET A 94 -9.79 0.35 -18.82
N ARG A 95 -10.35 1.48 -19.29
CA ARG A 95 -10.27 1.87 -20.70
C ARG A 95 -8.82 2.01 -21.18
N MET A 96 -7.98 2.72 -20.42
CA MET A 96 -6.57 2.89 -20.77
C MET A 96 -5.83 1.55 -20.78
N LEU A 97 -6.08 0.65 -19.82
CA LEU A 97 -5.49 -0.70 -19.83
C LEU A 97 -5.87 -1.47 -21.09
N ARG A 98 -7.16 -1.45 -21.47
CA ARG A 98 -7.66 -2.11 -22.67
C ARG A 98 -7.05 -1.52 -23.95
N ASP A 99 -7.11 -0.20 -24.09
CA ASP A 99 -6.85 0.50 -25.35
C ASP A 99 -5.35 0.74 -25.60
N ASP A 100 -4.59 1.06 -24.55
CA ASP A 100 -3.18 1.47 -24.64
C ASP A 100 -2.20 0.40 -24.17
N PHE A 101 -2.65 -0.55 -23.33
CA PHE A 101 -1.77 -1.56 -22.70
C PHE A 101 -2.19 -3.01 -23.03
N GLY A 102 -3.11 -3.21 -24.00
CA GLY A 102 -3.53 -4.54 -24.45
C GLY A 102 -4.16 -5.41 -23.35
N GLY A 103 -4.82 -4.80 -22.37
CA GLY A 103 -5.43 -5.48 -21.23
C GLY A 103 -4.44 -5.92 -20.14
N LEU A 104 -3.19 -5.47 -20.19
CA LEU A 104 -2.17 -5.82 -19.20
C LEU A 104 -1.88 -4.64 -18.28
N VAL A 105 -1.71 -4.93 -16.99
CA VAL A 105 -1.23 -3.93 -16.02
C VAL A 105 0.26 -3.72 -16.27
N PRO A 106 0.73 -2.46 -16.43
CA PRO A 106 2.15 -2.19 -16.62
C PRO A 106 3.00 -2.64 -15.42
N ASP A 107 4.20 -3.11 -15.69
CA ASP A 107 5.16 -3.61 -14.70
C ASP A 107 6.29 -2.61 -14.38
N ASN A 108 6.07 -1.33 -14.68
CA ASN A 108 7.04 -0.27 -14.45
C ASN A 108 6.38 1.02 -13.95
N MET A 109 7.14 1.79 -13.18
CA MET A 109 6.67 3.02 -12.53
C MET A 109 6.16 4.07 -13.53
N THR A 110 6.84 4.22 -14.66
CA THR A 110 6.52 5.26 -15.66
C THR A 110 5.13 5.08 -16.23
N ASP A 111 4.78 3.85 -16.62
CA ASP A 111 3.49 3.54 -17.23
C ASP A 111 2.39 3.41 -16.18
N LEU A 112 2.68 2.85 -15.00
CA LEU A 112 1.71 2.82 -13.89
C LEU A 112 1.24 4.23 -13.50
N LEU A 113 2.13 5.22 -13.50
CA LEU A 113 1.78 6.60 -13.16
C LEU A 113 0.95 7.33 -14.24
N LYS A 114 0.83 6.78 -15.45
CA LYS A 114 -0.08 7.29 -16.49
C LYS A 114 -1.53 6.89 -16.24
N LEU A 115 -1.74 5.79 -15.51
CA LEU A 115 -3.07 5.24 -15.28
C LEU A 115 -3.90 6.17 -14.38
N PRO A 116 -5.15 6.48 -14.78
CA PRO A 116 -6.06 7.30 -13.97
C PRO A 116 -6.25 6.76 -12.56
N GLY A 117 -6.10 7.63 -11.57
CA GLY A 117 -6.25 7.25 -10.15
C GLY A 117 -5.06 6.52 -9.54
N VAL A 118 -4.00 6.26 -10.28
CA VAL A 118 -2.78 5.59 -9.80
C VAL A 118 -1.72 6.63 -9.44
N GLY A 119 -1.44 6.75 -8.14
CA GLY A 119 -0.34 7.55 -7.63
C GLY A 119 0.89 6.69 -7.30
N ARG A 120 1.99 7.35 -6.89
CA ARG A 120 3.27 6.68 -6.59
C ARG A 120 3.14 5.56 -5.56
N LYS A 121 2.34 5.76 -4.49
CA LYS A 121 2.07 4.72 -3.49
C LYS A 121 1.42 3.49 -4.12
N SER A 122 0.39 3.69 -4.93
CA SER A 122 -0.32 2.60 -5.61
C SER A 122 0.57 1.88 -6.60
N ALA A 123 1.38 2.63 -7.36
CA ALA A 123 2.34 2.05 -8.30
C ALA A 123 3.40 1.19 -7.59
N ASN A 124 3.96 1.65 -6.46
CA ASN A 124 4.89 0.84 -5.66
C ASN A 124 4.23 -0.44 -5.15
N LEU A 125 2.98 -0.38 -4.69
CA LEU A 125 2.26 -1.57 -4.22
C LEU A 125 2.05 -2.58 -5.36
N ILE A 126 1.63 -2.14 -6.54
CA ILE A 126 1.51 -3.02 -7.71
C ILE A 126 2.86 -3.61 -8.11
N MET A 127 3.93 -2.82 -8.11
CA MET A 127 5.28 -3.31 -8.43
C MET A 127 5.74 -4.40 -7.46
N GLY A 128 5.50 -4.21 -6.14
CA GLY A 128 5.87 -5.19 -5.12
C GLY A 128 4.99 -6.43 -5.13
N ASP A 129 3.69 -6.24 -4.97
CA ASP A 129 2.75 -7.34 -4.70
C ASP A 129 2.41 -8.17 -5.93
N VAL A 130 2.32 -7.54 -7.12
CA VAL A 130 2.00 -8.26 -8.36
C VAL A 130 3.24 -8.78 -9.06
N TYR A 131 4.29 -7.97 -9.13
CA TYR A 131 5.46 -8.28 -9.95
C TYR A 131 6.68 -8.73 -9.15
N GLY A 132 6.61 -8.76 -7.81
CA GLY A 132 7.74 -9.13 -6.97
C GLY A 132 8.96 -8.22 -7.15
N LYS A 133 8.76 -7.01 -7.66
CA LYS A 133 9.83 -6.03 -7.85
C LYS A 133 10.09 -5.28 -6.56
N PRO A 134 11.34 -4.86 -6.30
CA PRO A 134 11.64 -4.01 -5.16
C PRO A 134 10.75 -2.76 -5.15
N ALA A 135 10.06 -2.54 -4.02
CA ALA A 135 9.13 -1.42 -3.87
C ALA A 135 9.06 -0.94 -2.42
N ILE A 136 8.96 0.37 -2.22
CA ILE A 136 8.75 0.96 -0.90
C ILE A 136 7.40 1.69 -0.89
N VAL A 137 6.43 1.10 -0.21
CA VAL A 137 5.07 1.65 -0.08
C VAL A 137 5.03 2.60 1.12
N THR A 138 5.14 3.90 0.86
CA THR A 138 5.12 4.93 1.90
C THR A 138 3.69 5.33 2.28
N ASP A 139 3.05 4.48 3.05
CA ASP A 139 1.75 4.75 3.64
C ASP A 139 1.88 5.49 5.00
N THR A 140 0.77 5.75 5.66
CA THR A 140 0.75 6.42 6.96
C THR A 140 1.46 5.62 8.05
N HIS A 141 1.47 4.28 7.98
CA HIS A 141 2.21 3.43 8.91
C HIS A 141 3.70 3.53 8.65
N CYS A 142 4.13 3.37 7.41
CA CYS A 142 5.53 3.49 7.01
C CYS A 142 6.11 4.84 7.45
N ILE A 143 5.48 5.95 7.09
CA ILE A 143 5.94 7.29 7.45
C ILE A 143 6.04 7.46 8.97
N ARG A 144 5.00 7.05 9.70
CA ARG A 144 4.96 7.18 11.16
C ARG A 144 6.03 6.35 11.86
N LEU A 145 6.10 5.07 11.52
CA LEU A 145 7.01 4.15 12.18
C LEU A 145 8.47 4.45 11.85
N CYS A 146 8.79 4.72 10.58
CA CYS A 146 10.15 5.08 10.20
C CYS A 146 10.66 6.33 10.92
N ASN A 147 9.79 7.33 11.16
CA ASN A 147 10.14 8.49 11.99
C ASN A 147 10.31 8.13 13.46
N ARG A 148 9.40 7.33 14.05
CA ARG A 148 9.48 6.94 15.47
C ARG A 148 10.70 6.07 15.75
N ILE A 149 11.01 5.14 14.87
CA ILE A 149 12.16 4.23 14.99
C ILE A 149 13.48 5.00 14.82
N GLY A 150 13.49 6.08 14.02
CA GLY A 150 14.68 6.87 13.70
C GLY A 150 15.35 6.47 12.38
N LEU A 151 14.63 5.78 11.50
CA LEU A 151 15.09 5.47 10.13
C LEU A 151 15.09 6.71 9.25
N VAL A 152 14.15 7.64 9.48
CA VAL A 152 14.10 8.96 8.85
C VAL A 152 13.91 10.05 9.92
N ASP A 153 14.32 11.28 9.63
CA ASP A 153 14.37 12.37 10.61
C ASP A 153 13.28 13.42 10.35
N GLY A 154 12.08 13.23 10.93
CA GLY A 154 10.98 14.20 10.90
C GLY A 154 10.36 14.40 9.50
N ILE A 155 10.64 13.53 8.53
CA ILE A 155 10.16 13.65 7.15
C ILE A 155 8.71 13.18 7.06
N LYS A 156 7.82 14.05 6.58
CA LYS A 156 6.39 13.74 6.39
C LYS A 156 5.99 13.54 4.93
N ASP A 157 6.79 14.04 3.99
CA ASP A 157 6.54 13.88 2.55
C ASP A 157 6.79 12.43 2.12
N PRO A 158 5.79 11.72 1.57
CA PRO A 158 5.90 10.30 1.24
C PRO A 158 7.05 9.99 0.27
N LYS A 159 7.25 10.85 -0.76
CA LYS A 159 8.30 10.64 -1.75
C LYS A 159 9.69 10.81 -1.14
N LYS A 160 9.85 11.80 -0.25
CA LYS A 160 11.13 12.00 0.46
C LYS A 160 11.41 10.84 1.39
N VAL A 161 10.41 10.33 2.13
CA VAL A 161 10.57 9.13 2.96
C VAL A 161 11.00 7.93 2.11
N GLU A 162 10.34 7.68 0.99
CA GLU A 162 10.71 6.62 0.06
C GLU A 162 12.16 6.73 -0.37
N MET A 163 12.60 7.92 -0.80
CA MET A 163 13.98 8.15 -1.27
C MET A 163 15.03 7.96 -0.16
N GLU A 164 14.73 8.32 1.09
CA GLU A 164 15.64 8.06 2.21
C GLU A 164 15.68 6.56 2.56
N LEU A 165 14.55 5.88 2.52
CA LEU A 165 14.50 4.44 2.80
C LEU A 165 15.26 3.62 1.75
N TRP A 166 15.22 4.02 0.47
CA TRP A 166 16.03 3.37 -0.58
C TRP A 166 17.53 3.39 -0.32
N LYS A 167 18.03 4.30 0.51
CA LYS A 167 19.46 4.36 0.86
C LYS A 167 19.87 3.32 1.90
N ILE A 168 18.92 2.79 2.68
CA ILE A 168 19.18 1.99 3.89
C ILE A 168 18.45 0.64 3.90
N ILE A 169 17.41 0.46 3.10
CA ILE A 169 16.65 -0.79 3.02
C ILE A 169 17.16 -1.60 1.83
N PRO A 170 17.58 -2.87 2.03
CA PRO A 170 17.93 -3.77 0.94
C PRO A 170 16.73 -3.95 -0.02
N PRO A 171 16.94 -3.86 -1.35
CA PRO A 171 15.87 -3.97 -2.32
C PRO A 171 14.99 -5.22 -2.16
N GLU A 172 15.60 -6.36 -1.88
CA GLU A 172 14.94 -7.65 -1.69
C GLU A 172 14.03 -7.73 -0.45
N GLU A 173 14.25 -6.88 0.54
CA GLU A 173 13.44 -6.82 1.76
C GLU A 173 12.38 -5.71 1.71
N SER A 174 12.41 -4.84 0.70
CA SER A 174 11.70 -3.56 0.69
C SER A 174 10.18 -3.70 0.73
N ASN A 175 9.60 -4.61 -0.05
CA ASN A 175 8.14 -4.81 -0.08
C ASN A 175 7.64 -5.39 1.25
N ASP A 176 8.19 -6.51 1.67
CA ASP A 176 7.85 -7.17 2.92
C ASP A 176 8.06 -6.28 4.15
N PHE A 177 9.12 -5.46 4.14
CA PHE A 177 9.36 -4.48 5.19
C PHE A 177 8.18 -3.52 5.34
N CYS A 178 7.63 -3.02 4.24
CA CYS A 178 6.48 -2.12 4.26
C CYS A 178 5.23 -2.80 4.83
N HIS A 179 4.94 -4.04 4.43
CA HIS A 179 3.81 -4.80 4.98
C HIS A 179 3.98 -5.07 6.47
N ARG A 180 5.18 -5.47 6.93
CA ARG A 180 5.48 -5.66 8.36
C ARG A 180 5.33 -4.38 9.18
N LEU A 181 5.65 -3.22 8.59
CA LEU A 181 5.37 -1.93 9.25
C LEU A 181 3.87 -1.67 9.42
N VAL A 182 3.04 -2.09 8.47
CA VAL A 182 1.57 -2.00 8.60
C VAL A 182 1.10 -2.91 9.74
N ASP A 183 1.53 -4.17 9.76
CA ASP A 183 1.17 -5.14 10.80
C ASP A 183 1.58 -4.65 12.19
N HIS A 184 2.84 -4.24 12.34
CA HIS A 184 3.36 -3.68 13.59
C HIS A 184 2.67 -2.38 14.00
N GLY A 185 2.33 -1.54 13.03
CA GLY A 185 1.63 -0.28 13.24
C GLY A 185 0.16 -0.43 13.64
N ARG A 186 -0.46 -1.55 13.28
CA ARG A 186 -1.83 -1.91 13.70
C ARG A 186 -1.84 -2.57 15.08
N ALA A 187 -0.90 -3.49 15.32
CA ALA A 187 -0.88 -4.31 16.53
C ALA A 187 -0.20 -3.62 17.74
N VAL A 188 0.90 -2.92 17.53
CA VAL A 188 1.79 -2.44 18.60
C VAL A 188 2.00 -0.94 18.53
N CYS A 189 2.57 -0.42 17.44
CA CYS A 189 2.94 0.99 17.31
C CYS A 189 1.77 1.82 16.76
N THR A 190 0.69 1.91 17.53
CA THR A 190 -0.59 2.54 17.15
C THR A 190 -0.49 4.06 16.95
N ALA A 191 -1.44 4.63 16.17
CA ALA A 191 -1.47 6.07 15.87
C ALA A 191 -2.39 6.86 16.80
N ARG A 192 -3.53 6.27 17.18
CA ARG A 192 -4.62 6.96 17.90
C ARG A 192 -4.64 6.69 19.40
N THR A 193 -3.96 5.64 19.83
CA THR A 193 -3.81 5.25 21.22
C THR A 193 -2.34 5.27 21.62
N THR A 194 -2.03 5.21 22.91
CA THR A 194 -0.66 5.03 23.38
C THR A 194 -0.08 3.75 22.76
N PRO A 195 1.10 3.81 22.13
CA PRO A 195 1.76 2.62 21.61
C PRO A 195 2.10 1.63 22.73
N HIS A 196 2.01 0.34 22.43
CA HIS A 196 2.37 -0.75 23.36
C HIS A 196 3.88 -1.00 23.34
N CYS A 197 4.67 -0.01 23.84
CA CYS A 197 6.13 -0.06 23.79
C CYS A 197 6.72 -1.16 24.68
N ASP A 198 6.03 -1.53 25.74
CA ASP A 198 6.35 -2.65 26.64
C ASP A 198 6.38 -4.03 25.94
N MET A 199 5.54 -4.20 24.90
CA MET A 199 5.47 -5.41 24.08
C MET A 199 6.22 -5.29 22.75
N CYS A 200 6.85 -4.15 22.49
CA CYS A 200 7.44 -3.84 21.19
C CYS A 200 8.81 -4.52 21.02
N VAL A 201 8.95 -5.32 19.98
CA VAL A 201 10.22 -5.99 19.63
C VAL A 201 11.34 -5.02 19.22
N LEU A 202 11.02 -3.74 19.04
CA LEU A 202 11.95 -2.68 18.68
C LEU A 202 12.24 -1.74 19.86
N ASN A 203 11.72 -2.01 21.07
CA ASN A 203 11.72 -1.07 22.16
C ASN A 203 13.12 -0.53 22.50
N ASP A 204 14.12 -1.41 22.61
CA ASP A 204 15.50 -1.10 23.01
C ASP A 204 16.32 -0.38 21.91
N ILE A 205 15.85 -0.37 20.66
CA ILE A 205 16.51 0.28 19.53
C ILE A 205 15.73 1.45 18.93
N CYS A 206 14.50 1.68 19.40
CA CYS A 206 13.60 2.72 18.88
C CYS A 206 14.00 4.12 19.36
N GLY A 207 14.12 5.08 18.44
CA GLY A 207 14.48 6.47 18.77
C GLY A 207 13.41 7.25 19.54
N SER A 208 12.16 6.77 19.54
CA SER A 208 11.01 7.41 20.23
C SER A 208 10.54 6.65 21.47
N THR A 209 11.34 5.70 21.98
CA THR A 209 10.94 4.96 23.20
C THR A 209 10.82 5.94 24.37
N VAL A 210 9.60 6.07 24.87
CA VAL A 210 9.36 6.69 26.16
C VAL A 210 9.74 5.62 27.20
N HIS A 211 10.90 5.77 27.82
CA HIS A 211 11.22 4.97 28.99
C HIS A 211 10.22 5.33 30.09
N ILE A 212 9.23 4.46 30.29
CA ILE A 212 8.28 4.51 31.42
C ILE A 212 8.96 3.86 32.61
#